data_bae2b45be48859b20a4b364d29866e07
#
_entry.id   bae2b45be48859b20a4b364d29866e07
#
_cell.length_a   1.000
_cell.length_b   1.000
_cell.length_c   1.000
_cell.angle_alpha   90.00
_cell.angle_beta   90.00
_cell.angle_gamma   90.00
#
_symmetry.space_group_name_H-M   'P 1'
#
loop_
_entity.id
_entity.type
_entity.pdbx_description
1 polymer ?
#
loop_
_entity_poly.entity_id
_entity_poly.type
_entity_poly.pdbx_seq_one_letter_code
_entity_poly.pdbx_strand_id
1 'polypeptide(L)'
;ALADELGLQVHWAVLGPGRPDLTASIESFLAAQGVPVPTWPTWAAAGRGDDPLLPRGTALRGLFCGGTLADEAITVAEGELGGIHSNIPHDPALALGADLRHDGHVVIDFGDDGLTRGRAHPMIDPTLRQERIAAEALDPTCGVLLLDLVLGHGAHPDPADELADAVRTARATALASGRALPVVVSLTGTDGDPQHRSRCAEVLAAAGADVYLSNAAATRAALSLLRSTP
;
A
#
# COMPACT_ATOMS: atom_id res chain seq x y z
N ALA A 1 13.81 28.14 12.87
CA ALA A 1 14.66 29.30 12.63
C ALA A 1 13.94 30.31 11.72
N LEU A 2 13.98 30.17 10.35
CA LEU A 2 13.39 31.18 9.46
C LEU A 2 11.87 31.37 9.66
N ALA A 3 11.12 30.30 9.87
CA ALA A 3 9.68 30.37 10.13
C ALA A 3 9.38 31.15 11.43
N ASP A 4 10.17 30.93 12.48
CA ASP A 4 10.04 31.61 13.76
C ASP A 4 10.38 33.11 13.62
N GLU A 5 11.44 33.44 12.86
CA GLU A 5 11.82 34.81 12.54
C GLU A 5 10.74 35.55 11.76
N LEU A 6 10.01 34.84 10.89
CA LEU A 6 8.93 35.40 10.07
C LEU A 6 7.55 35.34 10.77
N GLY A 7 7.46 34.81 12.00
CA GLY A 7 6.21 34.63 12.72
C GLY A 7 5.24 33.65 12.03
N LEU A 8 5.76 32.73 11.23
CA LEU A 8 4.94 31.75 10.49
C LEU A 8 4.71 30.50 11.34
N GLN A 9 3.45 30.07 11.42
CA GLN A 9 3.10 28.78 11.96
C GLN A 9 3.35 27.71 10.88
N VAL A 10 4.27 26.76 11.15
CA VAL A 10 4.63 25.71 10.21
C VAL A 10 4.26 24.36 10.82
N HIS A 11 3.53 23.55 10.05
CA HIS A 11 3.20 22.18 10.38
C HIS A 11 4.03 21.25 9.48
N TRP A 12 4.70 20.29 10.10
CA TRP A 12 5.60 19.38 9.40
C TRP A 12 4.95 18.01 9.24
N ALA A 13 4.93 17.50 8.01
CA ALA A 13 4.58 16.12 7.69
C ALA A 13 5.83 15.41 7.14
N VAL A 14 6.74 15.06 8.04
CA VAL A 14 8.01 14.43 7.72
C VAL A 14 7.98 13.00 8.23
N LEU A 15 8.16 12.04 7.32
CA LEU A 15 8.27 10.62 7.66
C LEU A 15 9.60 10.31 8.35
N GLY A 16 9.63 9.19 9.07
CA GLY A 16 10.82 8.65 9.70
C GLY A 16 10.57 8.08 11.11
N PRO A 17 11.55 7.40 11.69
CA PRO A 17 11.43 6.77 12.99
C PRO A 17 11.00 7.75 14.09
N GLY A 18 9.97 7.38 14.85
CA GLY A 18 9.41 8.20 15.93
C GLY A 18 8.65 9.44 15.47
N ARG A 19 8.40 9.60 14.18
CA ARG A 19 7.57 10.67 13.62
C ARG A 19 6.14 10.20 13.42
N PRO A 20 5.15 11.12 13.46
CA PRO A 20 3.79 10.81 13.04
C PRO A 20 3.75 10.36 11.58
N ASP A 21 2.85 9.43 11.26
CA ASP A 21 2.54 9.11 9.87
C ASP A 21 1.85 10.30 9.16
N LEU A 22 1.68 10.21 7.83
CA LEU A 22 1.10 11.30 7.03
C LEU A 22 -0.32 11.63 7.48
N THR A 23 -1.12 10.62 7.80
CA THR A 23 -2.50 10.82 8.26
C THR A 23 -2.52 11.55 9.60
N ALA A 24 -1.74 11.10 10.58
CA ALA A 24 -1.64 11.73 11.88
C ALA A 24 -1.10 13.16 11.78
N SER A 25 -0.18 13.43 10.84
CA SER A 25 0.33 14.78 10.57
C SER A 25 -0.76 15.71 10.06
N ILE A 26 -1.60 15.25 9.12
CA ILE A 26 -2.75 16.01 8.60
C ILE A 26 -3.81 16.22 9.66
N GLU A 27 -4.13 15.20 10.45
CA GLU A 27 -5.10 15.29 11.56
C GLU A 27 -4.65 16.32 12.61
N SER A 28 -3.36 16.31 12.96
CA SER A 28 -2.77 17.31 13.87
C SER A 28 -2.86 18.72 13.30
N PHE A 29 -2.64 18.88 11.99
CA PHE A 29 -2.80 20.18 11.33
C PHE A 29 -4.26 20.65 11.37
N LEU A 30 -5.21 19.80 11.00
CA LEU A 30 -6.65 20.14 11.04
C LEU A 30 -7.08 20.55 12.44
N ALA A 31 -6.68 19.79 13.46
CA ALA A 31 -6.97 20.09 14.85
C ALA A 31 -6.39 21.45 15.27
N ALA A 32 -5.16 21.76 14.86
CA ALA A 32 -4.53 23.05 15.15
C ALA A 32 -5.24 24.24 14.47
N GLN A 33 -5.92 24.00 13.34
CA GLN A 33 -6.75 25.01 12.66
C GLN A 33 -8.19 25.05 13.18
N GLY A 34 -8.55 24.26 14.20
CA GLY A 34 -9.92 24.16 14.69
C GLY A 34 -10.89 23.50 13.70
N VAL A 35 -10.37 22.77 12.70
CA VAL A 35 -11.15 22.02 11.72
C VAL A 35 -11.38 20.62 12.25
N PRO A 36 -12.63 20.10 12.26
CA PRO A 36 -12.90 18.74 12.70
C PRO A 36 -12.13 17.71 11.85
N VAL A 37 -11.48 16.75 12.50
CA VAL A 37 -10.84 15.63 11.83
C VAL A 37 -11.92 14.75 11.21
N PRO A 38 -11.88 14.48 9.89
CA PRO A 38 -12.87 13.64 9.23
C PRO A 38 -12.70 12.17 9.62
N THR A 39 -13.77 11.39 9.53
CA THR A 39 -13.66 9.93 9.48
C THR A 39 -13.17 9.54 8.09
N TRP A 40 -12.03 8.88 8.02
CA TRP A 40 -11.47 8.43 6.76
C TRP A 40 -12.27 7.25 6.21
N PRO A 41 -12.85 7.34 4.99
CA PRO A 41 -13.61 6.26 4.39
C PRO A 41 -12.78 4.98 4.22
N THR A 42 -13.47 3.85 4.39
CA THR A 42 -12.93 2.52 4.12
C THR A 42 -13.98 1.68 3.40
N TRP A 43 -13.54 0.76 2.57
CA TRP A 43 -14.41 -0.19 1.87
C TRP A 43 -13.91 -1.60 2.17
N ALA A 44 -14.78 -2.41 2.74
CA ALA A 44 -14.46 -3.79 3.06
C ALA A 44 -14.49 -4.67 1.80
N ALA A 45 -13.58 -5.63 1.73
CA ALA A 45 -13.55 -6.64 0.69
C ALA A 45 -14.91 -7.36 0.57
N ALA A 46 -15.42 -7.50 -0.64
CA ALA A 46 -16.60 -8.33 -0.89
C ALA A 46 -16.30 -9.79 -0.51
N GLY A 47 -17.28 -10.46 0.15
CA GLY A 47 -17.11 -11.82 0.64
C GLY A 47 -16.22 -11.93 1.89
N ARG A 48 -15.89 -10.82 2.55
CA ARG A 48 -15.16 -10.87 3.82
C ARG A 48 -15.99 -11.67 4.86
N GLY A 49 -15.41 -12.77 5.36
CA GLY A 49 -16.09 -13.69 6.28
C GLY A 49 -16.65 -14.93 5.62
N ASP A 50 -16.80 -14.95 4.29
CA ASP A 50 -17.16 -16.13 3.52
C ASP A 50 -15.94 -16.97 3.10
N ASP A 51 -14.74 -16.40 3.20
CA ASP A 51 -13.51 -17.10 2.90
C ASP A 51 -13.29 -18.23 3.91
N PRO A 52 -13.03 -19.46 3.45
CA PRO A 52 -12.68 -20.54 4.34
C PRO A 52 -11.43 -20.16 5.16
N LEU A 53 -11.35 -20.69 6.39
CA LEU A 53 -10.15 -20.55 7.25
C LEU A 53 -8.99 -21.34 6.63
N LEU A 54 -8.46 -20.85 5.53
CA LEU A 54 -7.33 -21.44 4.82
C LEU A 54 -6.02 -20.90 5.39
N PRO A 55 -4.95 -21.73 5.36
CA PRO A 55 -3.62 -21.26 5.74
C PRO A 55 -3.17 -20.09 4.87
N ARG A 56 -2.38 -19.23 5.43
CA ARG A 56 -1.74 -18.07 4.77
C ARG A 56 -0.24 -18.15 4.99
N GLY A 57 0.51 -17.49 4.12
CA GLY A 57 1.90 -17.19 4.39
C GLY A 57 2.05 -16.22 5.58
N THR A 58 3.27 -15.99 6.00
CA THR A 58 3.60 -15.16 7.16
C THR A 58 4.25 -13.84 6.79
N ALA A 59 4.53 -13.61 5.51
CA ALA A 59 5.26 -12.45 5.05
C ALA A 59 4.33 -11.37 4.47
N LEU A 60 4.63 -10.10 4.81
CA LEU A 60 4.08 -8.93 4.15
C LEU A 60 4.72 -8.78 2.76
N ARG A 61 3.91 -8.51 1.75
CA ARG A 61 4.33 -8.10 0.41
C ARG A 61 3.71 -6.75 0.07
N GLY A 62 4.46 -5.67 0.29
CA GLY A 62 4.10 -4.31 -0.12
C GLY A 62 4.59 -4.04 -1.55
N LEU A 63 3.69 -3.70 -2.47
CA LEU A 63 4.02 -3.47 -3.88
C LEU A 63 3.44 -2.12 -4.30
N PHE A 64 4.26 -1.08 -4.19
CA PHE A 64 3.86 0.32 -4.35
C PHE A 64 4.30 0.92 -5.68
N CYS A 65 3.56 1.90 -6.16
CA CYS A 65 3.99 2.80 -7.24
C CYS A 65 4.31 4.21 -6.75
N GLY A 66 4.07 4.50 -5.47
CA GLY A 66 4.39 5.78 -4.82
C GLY A 66 5.47 5.62 -3.75
N GLY A 67 6.68 6.15 -3.99
CA GLY A 67 7.82 6.02 -3.06
C GLY A 67 7.53 6.54 -1.65
N THR A 68 6.83 7.66 -1.51
CA THR A 68 6.41 8.19 -0.21
C THR A 68 5.47 7.25 0.54
N LEU A 69 4.56 6.57 -0.17
CA LEU A 69 3.65 5.61 0.44
C LEU A 69 4.38 4.32 0.82
N ALA A 70 5.34 3.89 -0.01
CA ALA A 70 6.22 2.77 0.30
C ALA A 70 7.07 3.04 1.56
N ASP A 71 7.70 4.22 1.65
CA ASP A 71 8.51 4.66 2.80
C ASP A 71 7.68 4.72 4.10
N GLU A 72 6.46 5.26 4.04
CA GLU A 72 5.53 5.25 5.18
C GLU A 72 5.16 3.82 5.58
N ALA A 73 4.87 2.94 4.60
CA ALA A 73 4.53 1.56 4.88
C ALA A 73 5.71 0.80 5.53
N ILE A 74 6.95 1.04 5.08
CA ILE A 74 8.17 0.51 5.72
C ILE A 74 8.24 1.00 7.16
N THR A 75 8.16 2.32 7.39
CA THR A 75 8.23 2.92 8.73
C THR A 75 7.21 2.33 9.70
N VAL A 76 5.96 2.16 9.26
CA VAL A 76 4.88 1.58 10.08
C VAL A 76 5.12 0.09 10.34
N ALA A 77 5.55 -0.67 9.30
CA ALA A 77 5.74 -2.10 9.41
C ALA A 77 6.97 -2.47 10.25
N GLU A 78 8.07 -1.72 10.16
CA GLU A 78 9.27 -1.94 10.95
C GLU A 78 9.01 -1.86 12.46
N GLY A 79 8.08 -1.02 12.88
CA GLY A 79 7.68 -0.90 14.28
C GLY A 79 7.04 -2.17 14.86
N GLU A 80 6.51 -3.06 14.02
CA GLU A 80 5.81 -4.28 14.43
C GLU A 80 6.51 -5.57 14.00
N LEU A 81 7.12 -5.58 12.82
CA LEU A 81 7.70 -6.77 12.20
C LEU A 81 9.23 -6.82 12.26
N GLY A 82 9.88 -5.72 12.63
CA GLY A 82 11.33 -5.59 12.53
C GLY A 82 11.77 -5.27 11.09
N GLY A 83 12.88 -5.84 10.63
CA GLY A 83 13.46 -5.49 9.34
C GLY A 83 12.56 -5.79 8.14
N ILE A 84 12.40 -4.79 7.28
CA ILE A 84 11.66 -4.88 6.02
C ILE A 84 12.66 -4.78 4.87
N HIS A 85 12.72 -5.84 4.05
CA HIS A 85 13.55 -5.81 2.84
C HIS A 85 12.93 -4.93 1.77
N SER A 86 13.75 -4.09 1.12
CA SER A 86 13.26 -3.12 0.15
C SER A 86 14.33 -2.75 -0.90
N ASN A 87 13.90 -2.21 -2.04
CA ASN A 87 14.77 -1.48 -2.97
C ASN A 87 15.06 -0.03 -2.49
N ILE A 88 14.27 0.46 -1.51
CA ILE A 88 14.48 1.74 -0.82
C ILE A 88 14.62 1.54 0.70
N PRO A 89 15.54 0.68 1.18
CA PRO A 89 15.58 0.26 2.57
C PRO A 89 16.07 1.38 3.51
N HIS A 90 15.54 1.43 4.73
CA HIS A 90 16.07 2.33 5.77
C HIS A 90 17.42 1.84 6.30
N ASP A 91 17.61 0.53 6.43
CA ASP A 91 18.90 -0.10 6.73
C ASP A 91 19.47 -0.71 5.45
N PRO A 92 20.68 -0.30 5.01
CA PRO A 92 21.33 -0.87 3.83
C PRO A 92 21.50 -2.40 3.87
N ALA A 93 21.54 -3.00 5.06
CA ALA A 93 21.60 -4.46 5.23
C ALA A 93 20.34 -5.18 4.76
N LEU A 94 19.22 -4.45 4.64
CA LEU A 94 17.92 -4.94 4.18
C LEU A 94 17.66 -4.65 2.69
N ALA A 95 18.69 -4.21 1.96
CA ALA A 95 18.56 -3.97 0.53
C ALA A 95 18.24 -5.25 -0.23
N LEU A 96 17.23 -5.19 -1.10
CA LEU A 96 16.91 -6.29 -2.01
C LEU A 96 17.95 -6.42 -3.11
N GLY A 97 18.20 -7.66 -3.54
CA GLY A 97 18.97 -7.94 -4.75
C GLY A 97 18.24 -7.54 -6.03
N ALA A 98 18.91 -7.72 -7.17
CA ALA A 98 18.38 -7.32 -8.48
C ALA A 98 17.08 -8.06 -8.88
N ASP A 99 16.81 -9.23 -8.31
CA ASP A 99 15.58 -10.01 -8.50
C ASP A 99 14.42 -9.53 -7.60
N LEU A 100 14.68 -8.59 -6.69
CA LEU A 100 13.72 -8.03 -5.73
C LEU A 100 13.02 -9.09 -4.86
N ARG A 101 13.67 -10.22 -4.57
CA ARG A 101 13.09 -11.34 -3.83
C ARG A 101 13.69 -11.51 -2.45
N HIS A 102 12.82 -11.89 -1.51
CA HIS A 102 13.19 -12.33 -0.18
C HIS A 102 12.02 -13.10 0.47
N ASP A 103 12.32 -14.14 1.26
CA ASP A 103 11.28 -14.96 1.92
C ASP A 103 10.60 -14.24 3.09
N GLY A 104 11.30 -13.29 3.74
CA GLY A 104 10.76 -12.44 4.80
C GLY A 104 9.85 -11.31 4.28
N HIS A 105 9.64 -10.30 5.11
CA HIS A 105 8.82 -9.14 4.75
C HIS A 105 9.48 -8.28 3.69
N VAL A 106 8.72 -7.89 2.67
CA VAL A 106 9.20 -7.12 1.51
C VAL A 106 8.26 -5.95 1.23
N VAL A 107 8.84 -4.78 1.00
CA VAL A 107 8.15 -3.61 0.42
C VAL A 107 8.97 -3.10 -0.76
N ILE A 108 8.34 -2.95 -1.92
CA ILE A 108 8.98 -2.49 -3.16
C ILE A 108 8.30 -1.22 -3.63
N ASP A 109 9.09 -0.20 -3.91
CA ASP A 109 8.69 0.96 -4.71
C ASP A 109 9.02 0.69 -6.18
N PHE A 110 8.00 0.43 -7.00
CA PHE A 110 8.12 0.26 -8.44
C PHE A 110 8.33 1.59 -9.17
N GLY A 111 8.09 2.73 -8.49
CA GLY A 111 8.35 4.07 -8.99
C GLY A 111 9.79 4.54 -8.87
N ASP A 112 10.65 3.77 -8.19
CA ASP A 112 12.07 4.09 -8.03
C ASP A 112 12.79 4.24 -9.37
N ASP A 113 13.71 5.20 -9.45
CA ASP A 113 14.48 5.53 -10.66
C ASP A 113 15.24 4.31 -11.23
N GLY A 114 15.65 3.37 -10.37
CA GLY A 114 16.33 2.15 -10.79
C GLY A 114 15.43 1.21 -11.59
N LEU A 115 14.14 1.20 -11.28
CA LEU A 115 13.15 0.34 -11.92
C LEU A 115 12.41 1.02 -13.09
N THR A 116 12.36 2.36 -13.09
CA THR A 116 11.66 3.14 -14.14
C THR A 116 12.58 3.60 -15.28
N ARG A 117 13.89 3.35 -15.19
CA ARG A 117 14.83 3.76 -16.24
C ARG A 117 14.49 3.11 -17.59
N GLY A 118 14.09 3.94 -18.56
CA GLY A 118 13.69 3.52 -19.90
C GLY A 118 12.29 2.92 -19.99
N ARG A 119 11.46 3.11 -18.97
CA ARG A 119 10.06 2.66 -18.90
C ARG A 119 9.15 3.80 -18.47
N ALA A 120 7.86 3.65 -18.72
CA ALA A 120 6.86 4.52 -18.10
C ALA A 120 6.77 4.25 -16.58
N HIS A 121 6.41 5.27 -15.84
CA HIS A 121 6.15 5.13 -14.40
C HIS A 121 4.99 4.13 -14.15
N PRO A 122 5.01 3.32 -13.06
CA PRO A 122 3.98 2.31 -12.78
C PRO A 122 2.56 2.85 -12.59
N MET A 123 2.40 4.16 -12.36
CA MET A 123 1.09 4.83 -12.39
C MET A 123 0.52 4.97 -13.81
N ILE A 124 1.35 4.81 -14.86
CA ILE A 124 0.98 4.88 -16.28
C ILE A 124 0.97 3.48 -16.89
N ASP A 125 2.03 2.70 -16.64
CA ASP A 125 2.18 1.32 -17.10
C ASP A 125 2.43 0.39 -15.90
N PRO A 126 1.39 -0.29 -15.39
CA PRO A 126 1.49 -1.14 -14.21
C PRO A 126 2.06 -2.53 -14.47
N THR A 127 2.49 -2.87 -15.69
CA THR A 127 2.86 -4.23 -16.12
C THR A 127 3.85 -4.89 -15.16
N LEU A 128 4.96 -4.23 -14.81
CA LEU A 128 5.97 -4.82 -13.93
C LEU A 128 5.43 -5.15 -12.54
N ARG A 129 4.57 -4.27 -12.00
CA ARG A 129 3.93 -4.50 -10.70
C ARG A 129 2.89 -5.63 -10.78
N GLN A 130 2.14 -5.72 -11.86
CA GLN A 130 1.17 -6.80 -12.08
C GLN A 130 1.86 -8.17 -12.21
N GLU A 131 2.97 -8.24 -12.93
CA GLU A 131 3.81 -9.46 -13.00
C GLU A 131 4.28 -9.87 -11.60
N ARG A 132 4.66 -8.90 -10.77
CA ARG A 132 5.06 -9.19 -9.40
C ARG A 132 3.88 -9.65 -8.53
N ILE A 133 2.71 -9.05 -8.63
CA ILE A 133 1.48 -9.50 -7.92
C ILE A 133 1.19 -10.97 -8.28
N ALA A 134 1.28 -11.33 -9.56
CA ALA A 134 1.07 -12.70 -10.01
C ALA A 134 2.12 -13.67 -9.44
N ALA A 135 3.38 -13.25 -9.32
CA ALA A 135 4.45 -14.06 -8.73
C ALA A 135 4.22 -14.28 -7.21
N GLU A 136 3.80 -13.25 -6.48
CA GLU A 136 3.48 -13.35 -5.05
C GLU A 136 2.27 -14.26 -4.77
N ALA A 137 1.33 -14.33 -5.70
CA ALA A 137 0.19 -15.25 -5.59
C ALA A 137 0.61 -16.72 -5.59
N LEU A 138 1.74 -17.06 -6.21
CA LEU A 138 2.33 -18.39 -6.23
C LEU A 138 3.27 -18.65 -5.04
N ASP A 139 3.76 -17.60 -4.38
CA ASP A 139 4.68 -17.71 -3.26
C ASP A 139 3.94 -18.15 -1.98
N PRO A 140 4.24 -19.33 -1.41
CA PRO A 140 3.59 -19.79 -0.18
C PRO A 140 3.92 -18.95 1.05
N THR A 141 5.00 -18.17 1.02
CA THR A 141 5.36 -17.27 2.13
C THR A 141 4.54 -15.99 2.15
N CYS A 142 3.94 -15.59 1.01
CA CYS A 142 3.10 -14.40 0.93
C CYS A 142 1.83 -14.56 1.78
N GLY A 143 1.73 -13.77 2.85
CA GLY A 143 0.61 -13.79 3.80
C GLY A 143 -0.43 -12.72 3.55
N VAL A 144 -0.02 -11.57 3.03
CA VAL A 144 -0.88 -10.44 2.66
C VAL A 144 -0.21 -9.61 1.57
N LEU A 145 -1.00 -9.16 0.61
CA LEU A 145 -0.60 -8.11 -0.35
C LEU A 145 -1.04 -6.75 0.18
N LEU A 146 -0.11 -5.80 0.24
CA LEU A 146 -0.37 -4.39 0.50
C LEU A 146 0.00 -3.59 -0.74
N LEU A 147 -0.97 -2.93 -1.34
CA LEU A 147 -0.84 -2.23 -2.61
C LEU A 147 -1.23 -0.77 -2.44
N ASP A 148 -0.81 0.09 -3.36
CA ASP A 148 -1.35 1.44 -3.51
C ASP A 148 -2.07 1.61 -4.86
N LEU A 149 -2.98 2.57 -4.90
CA LEU A 149 -3.56 3.12 -6.12
C LEU A 149 -3.58 4.64 -5.99
N VAL A 150 -2.89 5.34 -6.90
CA VAL A 150 -2.81 6.80 -6.91
C VAL A 150 -3.52 7.32 -8.15
N LEU A 151 -4.54 8.14 -7.93
CA LEU A 151 -5.35 8.77 -8.99
C LEU A 151 -4.79 10.14 -9.37
N GLY A 152 -5.19 10.65 -10.50
CA GLY A 152 -4.84 11.99 -10.97
C GLY A 152 -4.77 12.09 -12.48
N HIS A 153 -4.61 13.31 -12.99
CA HIS A 153 -4.58 13.59 -14.43
C HIS A 153 -3.42 12.95 -15.20
N GLY A 154 -2.31 12.66 -14.52
CA GLY A 154 -1.14 12.00 -15.12
C GLY A 154 -1.08 10.50 -14.95
N ALA A 155 -2.04 9.92 -14.23
CA ALA A 155 -2.12 8.47 -14.01
C ALA A 155 -2.87 7.76 -15.15
N HIS A 156 -2.81 6.42 -15.14
CA HIS A 156 -3.60 5.60 -16.06
C HIS A 156 -5.08 6.01 -16.03
N PRO A 157 -5.78 6.05 -17.18
CA PRO A 157 -7.18 6.50 -17.22
C PRO A 157 -8.15 5.60 -16.47
N ASP A 158 -7.86 4.30 -16.35
CA ASP A 158 -8.68 3.31 -15.65
C ASP A 158 -7.83 2.33 -14.82
N PRO A 159 -7.13 2.81 -13.76
CA PRO A 159 -6.17 2.00 -13.04
C PRO A 159 -6.83 1.01 -12.09
N ALA A 160 -8.09 1.26 -11.68
CA ALA A 160 -8.79 0.41 -10.73
C ALA A 160 -9.25 -0.91 -11.33
N ASP A 161 -9.74 -0.91 -12.58
CA ASP A 161 -10.19 -2.15 -13.23
C ASP A 161 -9.02 -3.09 -13.50
N GLU A 162 -7.88 -2.55 -13.96
CA GLU A 162 -6.66 -3.36 -14.16
C GLU A 162 -6.11 -3.94 -12.85
N LEU A 163 -6.07 -3.15 -11.78
CA LEU A 163 -5.63 -3.64 -10.48
C LEU A 163 -6.62 -4.65 -9.90
N ALA A 164 -7.92 -4.44 -10.08
CA ALA A 164 -8.96 -5.37 -9.65
C ALA A 164 -8.85 -6.73 -10.35
N ASP A 165 -8.52 -6.75 -11.64
CA ASP A 165 -8.27 -8.00 -12.38
C ASP A 165 -7.05 -8.75 -11.84
N ALA A 166 -5.96 -8.02 -11.54
CA ALA A 166 -4.77 -8.59 -10.92
C ALA A 166 -5.09 -9.15 -9.52
N VAL A 167 -5.88 -8.44 -8.71
CA VAL A 167 -6.30 -8.88 -7.37
C VAL A 167 -7.16 -10.15 -7.47
N ARG A 168 -8.18 -10.18 -8.34
CA ARG A 168 -9.01 -11.38 -8.55
C ARG A 168 -8.19 -12.59 -8.94
N THR A 169 -7.28 -12.40 -9.91
CA THR A 169 -6.41 -13.46 -10.41
C THR A 169 -5.46 -13.97 -9.33
N ALA A 170 -4.85 -13.08 -8.57
CA ALA A 170 -3.93 -13.45 -7.49
C ALA A 170 -4.64 -14.24 -6.39
N ARG A 171 -5.83 -13.79 -5.95
CA ARG A 171 -6.63 -14.50 -4.95
C ARG A 171 -7.08 -15.87 -5.45
N ALA A 172 -7.54 -15.98 -6.71
CA ALA A 172 -7.94 -17.24 -7.30
C ALA A 172 -6.75 -18.22 -7.41
N THR A 173 -5.56 -17.73 -7.76
CA THR A 173 -4.32 -18.55 -7.85
C THR A 173 -3.92 -19.09 -6.47
N ALA A 174 -3.93 -18.24 -5.45
CA ALA A 174 -3.65 -18.68 -4.08
C ALA A 174 -4.68 -19.70 -3.58
N LEU A 175 -5.98 -19.46 -3.86
CA LEU A 175 -7.07 -20.37 -3.49
C LEU A 175 -6.92 -21.74 -4.17
N ALA A 176 -6.55 -21.77 -5.45
CA ALA A 176 -6.28 -23.02 -6.17
C ALA A 176 -5.12 -23.83 -5.57
N SER A 177 -4.22 -23.15 -4.85
CA SER A 177 -3.12 -23.74 -4.07
C SER A 177 -3.50 -24.04 -2.62
N GLY A 178 -4.80 -23.93 -2.25
CA GLY A 178 -5.29 -24.20 -0.90
C GLY A 178 -4.92 -23.11 0.12
N ARG A 179 -4.64 -21.88 -0.31
CA ARG A 179 -4.25 -20.76 0.55
C ARG A 179 -5.21 -19.57 0.43
N ALA A 180 -5.41 -18.84 1.53
CA ALA A 180 -6.00 -17.51 1.46
C ALA A 180 -4.92 -16.47 1.15
N LEU A 181 -5.27 -15.46 0.34
CA LEU A 181 -4.42 -14.30 0.06
C LEU A 181 -5.22 -13.01 0.26
N PRO A 182 -5.22 -12.45 1.48
CA PRO A 182 -5.79 -11.15 1.74
C PRO A 182 -5.08 -10.05 0.95
N VAL A 183 -5.84 -9.07 0.48
CA VAL A 183 -5.31 -7.90 -0.23
C VAL A 183 -5.84 -6.63 0.43
N VAL A 184 -4.94 -5.70 0.68
CA VAL A 184 -5.24 -4.37 1.21
C VAL A 184 -4.72 -3.32 0.24
N VAL A 185 -5.52 -2.31 -0.04
CA VAL A 185 -5.16 -1.22 -0.97
C VAL A 185 -5.24 0.12 -0.26
N SER A 186 -4.17 0.89 -0.34
CA SER A 186 -4.14 2.31 -0.04
C SER A 186 -4.56 3.10 -1.28
N LEU A 187 -5.65 3.85 -1.22
CA LEU A 187 -6.18 4.62 -2.33
C LEU A 187 -5.97 6.12 -2.10
N THR A 188 -5.16 6.75 -2.94
CA THR A 188 -4.91 8.19 -2.91
C THR A 188 -5.60 8.88 -4.06
N GLY A 189 -6.48 9.83 -3.76
CA GLY A 189 -7.21 10.60 -4.77
C GLY A 189 -8.51 11.17 -4.23
N THR A 190 -9.26 11.82 -5.12
CA THR A 190 -10.54 12.47 -4.84
C THR A 190 -11.61 12.07 -5.85
N ASP A 191 -12.87 12.37 -5.57
CA ASP A 191 -13.94 12.16 -6.54
C ASP A 191 -13.92 13.22 -7.67
N GLY A 192 -13.09 14.27 -7.53
CA GLY A 192 -12.79 15.24 -8.59
C GLY A 192 -11.73 14.77 -9.58
N ASP A 193 -10.99 13.70 -9.29
CA ASP A 193 -10.05 13.11 -10.23
C ASP A 193 -10.79 12.40 -11.38
N PRO A 194 -10.20 12.35 -12.59
CA PRO A 194 -10.86 11.72 -13.75
C PRO A 194 -11.33 10.29 -13.53
N GLN A 195 -10.64 9.55 -12.65
CA GLN A 195 -10.92 8.15 -12.34
C GLN A 195 -12.02 7.96 -11.29
N HIS A 196 -12.44 9.03 -10.59
CA HIS A 196 -13.45 9.02 -9.52
C HIS A 196 -13.13 8.05 -8.38
N ARG A 197 -12.54 8.56 -7.29
CA ARG A 197 -12.08 7.79 -6.12
C ARG A 197 -13.10 6.77 -5.61
N SER A 198 -14.36 7.20 -5.41
CA SER A 198 -15.40 6.32 -4.85
C SER A 198 -15.67 5.11 -5.77
N ARG A 199 -15.75 5.34 -7.10
CA ARG A 199 -15.85 4.25 -8.08
C ARG A 199 -14.65 3.29 -7.98
N CYS A 200 -13.43 3.85 -7.95
CA CYS A 200 -12.22 3.02 -7.86
C CYS A 200 -12.21 2.15 -6.60
N ALA A 201 -12.61 2.72 -5.45
CA ALA A 201 -12.69 1.98 -4.19
C ALA A 201 -13.72 0.83 -4.26
N GLU A 202 -14.90 1.09 -4.83
CA GLU A 202 -15.95 0.08 -5.01
C GLU A 202 -15.51 -1.07 -5.92
N VAL A 203 -14.84 -0.76 -7.04
CA VAL A 203 -14.29 -1.75 -7.97
C VAL A 203 -13.27 -2.66 -7.29
N LEU A 204 -12.35 -2.09 -6.51
CA LEU A 204 -11.34 -2.84 -5.77
C LEU A 204 -11.96 -3.67 -4.63
N ALA A 205 -12.92 -3.12 -3.90
CA ALA A 205 -13.63 -3.85 -2.86
C ALA A 205 -14.43 -5.03 -3.43
N ALA A 206 -15.08 -4.85 -4.58
CA ALA A 206 -15.77 -5.92 -5.30
C ALA A 206 -14.81 -7.02 -5.81
N ALA A 207 -13.54 -6.69 -6.05
CA ALA A 207 -12.49 -7.65 -6.39
C ALA A 207 -11.95 -8.41 -5.18
N GLY A 208 -12.36 -8.03 -3.96
CA GLY A 208 -11.96 -8.68 -2.73
C GLY A 208 -10.75 -8.05 -2.04
N ALA A 209 -10.49 -6.76 -2.27
CA ALA A 209 -9.52 -6.00 -1.53
C ALA A 209 -10.19 -5.13 -0.46
N ASP A 210 -9.56 -5.00 0.72
CA ASP A 210 -9.90 -3.96 1.68
C ASP A 210 -9.26 -2.64 1.25
N VAL A 211 -10.04 -1.57 1.15
CA VAL A 211 -9.56 -0.29 0.64
C VAL A 211 -9.61 0.78 1.73
N TYR A 212 -8.52 1.53 1.87
CA TYR A 212 -8.33 2.61 2.84
C TYR A 212 -7.83 3.87 2.15
N LEU A 213 -8.28 5.04 2.61
CA LEU A 213 -7.71 6.33 2.17
C LEU A 213 -6.43 6.71 2.93
N SER A 214 -6.25 6.18 4.13
CA SER A 214 -5.02 6.35 4.91
C SER A 214 -4.07 5.19 4.61
N ASN A 215 -2.88 5.49 4.10
CA ASN A 215 -1.87 4.48 3.83
C ASN A 215 -1.35 3.83 5.13
N ALA A 216 -1.18 4.62 6.18
CA ALA A 216 -0.84 4.10 7.49
C ALA A 216 -1.92 3.15 8.05
N ALA A 217 -3.22 3.47 7.85
CA ALA A 217 -4.32 2.58 8.25
C ALA A 217 -4.34 1.30 7.40
N ALA A 218 -4.12 1.40 6.08
CA ALA A 218 -3.97 0.25 5.19
C ALA A 218 -2.84 -0.67 5.65
N THR A 219 -1.68 -0.09 5.96
CA THR A 219 -0.52 -0.86 6.45
C THR A 219 -0.85 -1.59 7.76
N ARG A 220 -1.42 -0.90 8.75
CA ARG A 220 -1.83 -1.52 10.03
C ARG A 220 -2.88 -2.62 9.83
N ALA A 221 -3.82 -2.45 8.90
CA ALA A 221 -4.79 -3.48 8.55
C ALA A 221 -4.10 -4.73 7.97
N ALA A 222 -3.15 -4.56 7.04
CA ALA A 222 -2.36 -5.65 6.50
C ALA A 222 -1.57 -6.39 7.61
N LEU A 223 -0.93 -5.65 8.53
CA LEU A 223 -0.23 -6.24 9.68
C LEU A 223 -1.16 -7.01 10.60
N SER A 224 -2.37 -6.50 10.84
CA SER A 224 -3.38 -7.20 11.64
C SER A 224 -3.81 -8.52 10.99
N LEU A 225 -3.92 -8.57 9.66
CA LEU A 225 -4.24 -9.78 8.92
C LEU A 225 -3.13 -10.83 9.01
N LEU A 226 -1.85 -10.44 9.06
CA LEU A 226 -0.73 -11.37 9.31
C LEU A 226 -0.80 -12.01 10.70
N ARG A 227 -1.14 -11.24 11.73
CA ARG A 227 -1.23 -11.73 13.11
C ARG A 227 -2.43 -12.65 13.34
N SER A 228 -3.48 -12.50 12.55
CA SER A 228 -4.72 -13.28 12.67
C SER A 228 -4.64 -14.66 12.01
N THR A 229 -3.44 -15.11 11.66
CA THR A 229 -3.25 -16.47 11.11
C THR A 229 -3.50 -17.49 12.22
N PRO A 230 -4.39 -18.49 12.02
CA PRO A 230 -4.68 -19.52 13.02
C PRO A 230 -3.49 -20.40 13.32
#